data_a5587a9fc744e5c1e16343204582cc3f
#
_entry.id   a5587a9fc744e5c1e16343204582cc3f
#
_cell.length_a   1.000
_cell.length_b   1.000
_cell.length_c   1.000
_cell.angle_alpha   90.00
_cell.angle_beta   90.00
_cell.angle_gamma   90.00
#
_symmetry.space_group_name_H-M   'P 1'
#
loop_
_entity.id
_entity.type
_entity.pdbx_description
1 polymer ?
#
loop_
_entity_poly.entity_id
_entity_poly.type
_entity_poly.pdbx_seq_one_letter_code
_entity_poly.pdbx_strand_id
1 'polypeptide(L)'
;MERIDKIIASQGQYSRKEVKALIAKGRVTLDGRPLTSSSEKADPAAAQICIDGKPLEFKRNLYLMLHKPKGYVSATEDREHPTVLELVPPEFRGRELFPAGRLDRDTTGLMIITDDGVLAHNILAPKKHIPKLYHVQLDIPVTDAMRAGFLEGVRLNDGVCKAAELLRTGTCTAQVTLREGRYHQIKRMFGCYGAEVVELKRLGMGRLYLPEDLEEGACRELTPAELALLQKR
;
A
#
# COMPACT_ATOMS: atom_id res chain seq x y z
N MET A 1 -16.85 20.97 -8.75
CA MET A 1 -16.59 21.39 -10.17
C MET A 1 -15.10 21.53 -10.39
N GLU A 2 -14.51 20.68 -11.22
CA GLU A 2 -13.07 20.67 -11.57
C GLU A 2 -12.92 20.79 -13.10
N ARG A 3 -11.75 21.25 -13.55
CA ARG A 3 -11.47 21.31 -15.01
C ARG A 3 -11.38 19.91 -15.58
N ILE A 4 -11.95 19.70 -16.76
CA ILE A 4 -11.99 18.39 -17.42
C ILE A 4 -10.60 17.87 -17.76
N ASP A 5 -9.67 18.75 -18.20
CA ASP A 5 -8.28 18.32 -18.43
C ASP A 5 -7.60 17.79 -17.16
N LYS A 6 -7.95 18.32 -15.99
CA LYS A 6 -7.46 17.82 -14.70
C LYS A 6 -8.14 16.51 -14.32
N ILE A 7 -9.47 16.42 -14.49
CA ILE A 7 -10.24 15.20 -14.19
C ILE A 7 -9.70 14.00 -14.99
N ILE A 8 -9.55 14.15 -16.31
CA ILE A 8 -9.07 13.06 -17.17
C ILE A 8 -7.62 12.70 -16.83
N ALA A 9 -6.74 13.70 -16.71
CA ALA A 9 -5.33 13.46 -16.42
C ALA A 9 -5.11 12.81 -15.05
N SER A 10 -5.96 13.10 -14.06
CA SER A 10 -5.86 12.50 -12.73
C SER A 10 -6.10 10.98 -12.72
N GLN A 11 -6.68 10.43 -13.81
CA GLN A 11 -6.89 8.98 -13.94
C GLN A 11 -5.62 8.23 -14.39
N GLY A 12 -4.54 8.95 -14.76
CA GLY A 12 -3.21 8.39 -15.02
C GLY A 12 -2.98 7.86 -16.42
N GLN A 13 -4.03 7.77 -17.27
CA GLN A 13 -3.91 7.24 -18.65
C GLN A 13 -3.36 8.28 -19.64
N TYR A 14 -3.60 9.57 -19.38
CA TYR A 14 -3.22 10.68 -20.25
C TYR A 14 -2.63 11.83 -19.46
N SER A 15 -1.58 12.44 -19.96
CA SER A 15 -1.09 13.73 -19.47
C SER A 15 -2.07 14.85 -19.84
N ARG A 16 -2.02 15.98 -19.15
CA ARG A 16 -2.86 17.15 -19.48
C ARG A 16 -2.64 17.66 -20.90
N LYS A 17 -1.43 17.49 -21.45
CA LYS A 17 -1.10 17.85 -22.84
C LYS A 17 -1.82 16.93 -23.83
N GLU A 18 -1.81 15.62 -23.57
CA GLU A 18 -2.51 14.65 -24.40
C GLU A 18 -4.03 14.82 -24.32
N VAL A 19 -4.59 15.10 -23.14
CA VAL A 19 -6.01 15.41 -22.99
C VAL A 19 -6.42 16.60 -23.86
N LYS A 20 -5.64 17.68 -23.87
CA LYS A 20 -5.90 18.83 -24.78
C LYS A 20 -5.89 18.41 -26.25
N ALA A 21 -4.96 17.56 -26.64
CA ALA A 21 -4.90 17.06 -28.02
C ALA A 21 -6.09 16.15 -28.35
N LEU A 22 -6.56 15.32 -27.43
CA LEU A 22 -7.77 14.50 -27.60
C LEU A 22 -9.01 15.37 -27.79
N ILE A 23 -9.17 16.42 -26.97
CA ILE A 23 -10.29 17.37 -27.09
C ILE A 23 -10.25 18.09 -28.44
N ALA A 24 -9.11 18.60 -28.85
CA ALA A 24 -8.94 19.28 -30.13
C ALA A 24 -9.28 18.38 -31.34
N LYS A 25 -9.12 17.06 -31.21
CA LYS A 25 -9.49 16.07 -32.24
C LYS A 25 -10.94 15.57 -32.09
N GLY A 26 -11.75 16.16 -31.23
CA GLY A 26 -13.16 15.77 -31.04
C GLY A 26 -13.35 14.37 -30.40
N ARG A 27 -12.31 13.80 -29.75
CA ARG A 27 -12.34 12.44 -29.19
C ARG A 27 -12.90 12.37 -27.76
N VAL A 28 -13.23 13.53 -27.18
CA VAL A 28 -13.78 13.60 -25.79
C VAL A 28 -15.19 14.17 -25.86
N THR A 29 -16.10 13.48 -25.17
CA THR A 29 -17.48 13.97 -24.98
C THR A 29 -17.77 14.17 -23.50
N LEU A 30 -18.64 15.14 -23.21
CA LEU A 30 -19.18 15.41 -21.88
C LEU A 30 -20.70 15.36 -21.97
N ASP A 31 -21.34 14.48 -21.21
CA ASP A 31 -22.79 14.28 -21.18
C ASP A 31 -23.38 14.12 -22.61
N GLY A 32 -22.70 13.35 -23.45
CA GLY A 32 -23.10 13.06 -24.84
C GLY A 32 -22.74 14.12 -25.85
N ARG A 33 -22.27 15.31 -25.50
CA ARG A 33 -21.86 16.38 -26.43
C ARG A 33 -20.33 16.43 -26.59
N PRO A 34 -19.84 16.73 -27.79
CA PRO A 34 -18.41 16.96 -27.99
C PRO A 34 -17.88 18.08 -27.13
N LEU A 35 -16.73 17.84 -26.47
CA LEU A 35 -16.07 18.84 -25.65
C LEU A 35 -15.17 19.72 -26.53
N THR A 36 -15.32 21.04 -26.45
CA THR A 36 -14.58 22.01 -27.27
C THR A 36 -13.47 22.71 -26.51
N SER A 37 -13.54 22.74 -25.14
CA SER A 37 -12.55 23.40 -24.30
C SER A 37 -12.07 22.52 -23.17
N SER A 38 -10.75 22.39 -23.04
CA SER A 38 -10.12 21.67 -21.93
C SER A 38 -10.29 22.35 -20.57
N SER A 39 -10.64 23.63 -20.58
CA SER A 39 -10.87 24.42 -19.34
C SER A 39 -12.30 24.31 -18.81
N GLU A 40 -13.19 23.68 -19.55
CA GLU A 40 -14.56 23.45 -19.09
C GLU A 40 -14.55 22.69 -17.76
N LYS A 41 -15.51 23.03 -16.89
CA LYS A 41 -15.60 22.45 -15.54
C LYS A 41 -16.77 21.50 -15.47
N ALA A 42 -16.55 20.33 -14.85
CA ALA A 42 -17.59 19.36 -14.55
C ALA A 42 -17.48 18.87 -13.12
N ASP A 43 -18.55 18.27 -12.64
CA ASP A 43 -18.50 17.48 -11.41
C ASP A 43 -18.07 16.06 -11.76
N PRO A 44 -16.89 15.59 -11.37
CA PRO A 44 -16.41 14.28 -11.75
C PRO A 44 -17.28 13.13 -11.21
N ALA A 45 -18.10 13.37 -10.18
CA ALA A 45 -19.00 12.38 -9.62
C ALA A 45 -20.33 12.24 -10.38
N ALA A 46 -20.73 13.28 -11.14
CA ALA A 46 -22.01 13.32 -11.83
C ALA A 46 -21.88 13.33 -13.35
N ALA A 47 -20.80 13.89 -13.88
CA ALA A 47 -20.61 14.08 -15.33
C ALA A 47 -20.18 12.78 -16.03
N GLN A 48 -20.81 12.47 -17.14
CA GLN A 48 -20.41 11.37 -18.01
C GLN A 48 -19.37 11.85 -19.02
N ILE A 49 -18.10 11.53 -18.76
CA ILE A 49 -16.99 11.81 -19.66
C ILE A 49 -16.70 10.55 -20.46
N CYS A 50 -16.63 10.65 -21.80
CA CYS A 50 -16.19 9.55 -22.65
C CYS A 50 -14.98 9.97 -23.49
N ILE A 51 -14.07 9.00 -23.72
CA ILE A 51 -12.92 9.14 -24.61
C ILE A 51 -13.05 8.05 -25.68
N ASP A 52 -13.07 8.43 -26.95
CA ASP A 52 -13.32 7.51 -28.06
C ASP A 52 -14.59 6.68 -27.91
N GLY A 53 -15.64 7.27 -27.34
CA GLY A 53 -16.91 6.61 -27.08
C GLY A 53 -16.91 5.68 -25.85
N LYS A 54 -15.77 5.49 -25.18
CA LYS A 54 -15.68 4.68 -23.95
C LYS A 54 -15.83 5.58 -22.72
N PRO A 55 -16.70 5.23 -21.77
CA PRO A 55 -16.88 6.00 -20.56
C PRO A 55 -15.59 5.97 -19.70
N LEU A 56 -15.22 7.13 -19.17
CA LEU A 56 -14.12 7.28 -18.21
C LEU A 56 -14.66 6.93 -16.83
N GLU A 57 -14.15 5.86 -16.25
CA GLU A 57 -14.41 5.54 -14.86
C GLU A 57 -13.59 6.47 -13.95
N PHE A 58 -14.25 7.46 -13.36
CA PHE A 58 -13.57 8.39 -12.46
C PHE A 58 -13.36 7.78 -11.08
N LYS A 59 -12.12 7.72 -10.65
CA LYS A 59 -11.71 7.32 -9.29
C LYS A 59 -11.00 8.50 -8.62
N ARG A 60 -11.58 9.03 -7.55
CA ARG A 60 -10.98 10.14 -6.81
C ARG A 60 -9.61 9.75 -6.27
N ASN A 61 -9.54 8.60 -5.60
CA ASN A 61 -8.32 8.00 -5.11
C ASN A 61 -8.21 6.56 -5.59
N LEU A 62 -7.00 6.08 -5.72
CA LEU A 62 -6.69 4.69 -6.07
C LEU A 62 -6.12 3.97 -4.85
N TYR A 63 -6.55 2.73 -4.67
CA TYR A 63 -6.11 1.88 -3.58
C TYR A 63 -5.69 0.53 -4.15
N LEU A 64 -4.40 0.24 -4.09
CA LEU A 64 -3.83 -0.99 -4.63
C LEU A 64 -3.30 -1.86 -3.50
N MET A 65 -3.50 -3.16 -3.64
CA MET A 65 -2.85 -4.19 -2.86
C MET A 65 -1.71 -4.77 -3.69
N LEU A 66 -0.51 -4.74 -3.13
CA LEU A 66 0.67 -5.36 -3.70
C LEU A 66 1.16 -6.48 -2.78
N HIS A 67 1.42 -7.65 -3.31
CA HIS A 67 2.23 -8.66 -2.65
C HIS A 67 3.70 -8.33 -2.92
N LYS A 68 4.30 -7.50 -2.07
CA LYS A 68 5.67 -7.05 -2.25
C LYS A 68 6.66 -8.23 -2.23
N PRO A 69 7.46 -8.45 -3.28
CA PRO A 69 8.54 -9.44 -3.27
C PRO A 69 9.80 -8.90 -2.59
N LYS A 70 10.79 -9.77 -2.35
CA LYS A 70 12.14 -9.35 -1.94
C LYS A 70 12.81 -8.50 -3.04
N GLY A 71 13.75 -7.65 -2.65
CA GLY A 71 14.58 -6.86 -3.56
C GLY A 71 14.09 -5.44 -3.84
N TYR A 72 12.81 -5.16 -3.65
CA TYR A 72 12.20 -3.85 -3.89
C TYR A 72 12.16 -2.98 -2.64
N VAL A 73 12.44 -1.68 -2.79
CA VAL A 73 12.34 -0.72 -1.70
C VAL A 73 10.97 -0.05 -1.65
N SER A 74 10.49 0.26 -0.45
CA SER A 74 9.20 0.95 -0.21
C SER A 74 9.40 2.46 -0.32
N ALA A 75 9.65 2.94 -1.53
CA ALA A 75 9.88 4.34 -1.87
C ALA A 75 9.18 4.69 -3.19
N THR A 76 9.01 5.99 -3.45
CA THR A 76 8.53 6.49 -4.75
C THR A 76 9.63 6.53 -5.79
N GLU A 77 10.86 6.82 -5.34
CA GLU A 77 12.07 6.86 -6.16
C GLU A 77 13.24 6.31 -5.34
N ASP A 78 14.17 5.64 -5.98
CA ASP A 78 15.44 5.19 -5.42
C ASP A 78 16.49 5.12 -6.52
N ARG A 79 17.77 5.39 -6.19
CA ARG A 79 18.86 5.44 -7.18
C ARG A 79 19.57 4.11 -7.38
N GLU A 80 19.46 3.22 -6.40
CA GLU A 80 20.26 1.98 -6.34
C GLU A 80 19.39 0.74 -6.49
N HIS A 81 18.10 0.83 -6.12
CA HIS A 81 17.22 -0.32 -6.04
C HIS A 81 15.88 -0.06 -6.71
N PRO A 82 15.26 -1.09 -7.32
CA PRO A 82 13.92 -0.97 -7.85
C PRO A 82 12.91 -0.66 -6.75
N THR A 83 11.93 0.17 -7.07
CA THR A 83 10.90 0.58 -6.14
C THR A 83 9.62 -0.24 -6.30
N VAL A 84 8.83 -0.31 -5.24
CA VAL A 84 7.51 -0.98 -5.28
C VAL A 84 6.56 -0.39 -6.33
N LEU A 85 6.78 0.85 -6.80
CA LEU A 85 5.96 1.49 -7.83
C LEU A 85 6.20 0.90 -9.23
N GLU A 86 7.34 0.26 -9.47
CA GLU A 86 7.61 -0.43 -10.74
C GLU A 86 6.73 -1.67 -10.94
N LEU A 87 6.18 -2.21 -9.84
CA LEU A 87 5.25 -3.35 -9.84
C LEU A 87 3.79 -2.93 -10.05
N VAL A 88 3.51 -1.62 -10.06
CA VAL A 88 2.15 -1.10 -10.32
C VAL A 88 1.79 -1.31 -11.78
N PRO A 89 0.56 -1.79 -12.09
CA PRO A 89 0.08 -1.92 -13.46
C PRO A 89 0.22 -0.62 -14.26
N PRO A 90 0.63 -0.71 -15.55
CA PRO A 90 0.95 0.46 -16.36
C PRO A 90 -0.16 1.51 -16.43
N GLU A 91 -1.43 1.09 -16.44
CA GLU A 91 -2.61 1.95 -16.49
C GLU A 91 -2.74 2.90 -15.29
N PHE A 92 -2.08 2.61 -14.16
CA PHE A 92 -2.13 3.44 -12.95
C PHE A 92 -0.86 4.28 -12.74
N ARG A 93 0.21 4.04 -13.50
CA ARG A 93 1.53 4.69 -13.28
C ARG A 93 1.53 6.20 -13.47
N GLY A 94 0.56 6.75 -14.20
CA GLY A 94 0.42 8.19 -14.38
C GLY A 94 -0.18 8.94 -13.19
N ARG A 95 -0.56 8.23 -12.09
CA ARG A 95 -1.05 8.83 -10.85
C ARG A 95 0.10 9.06 -9.88
N GLU A 96 -0.04 10.02 -8.97
CA GLU A 96 0.95 10.32 -7.91
C GLU A 96 0.86 9.29 -6.76
N LEU A 97 1.16 8.03 -7.08
CA LEU A 97 1.08 6.92 -6.14
C LEU A 97 2.29 6.88 -5.21
N PHE A 98 2.05 6.39 -4.00
CA PHE A 98 3.10 6.13 -3.01
C PHE A 98 2.73 4.94 -2.13
N PRO A 99 3.72 4.23 -1.54
CA PRO A 99 3.45 3.15 -0.61
C PRO A 99 2.94 3.70 0.73
N ALA A 100 1.80 3.19 1.20
CA ALA A 100 1.25 3.51 2.52
C ALA A 100 1.94 2.70 3.61
N GLY A 101 3.12 3.13 3.99
CA GLY A 101 4.02 2.49 4.94
C GLY A 101 5.19 1.81 4.26
N ARG A 102 6.07 1.25 5.07
CA ARG A 102 7.32 0.67 4.61
C ARG A 102 7.44 -0.79 5.03
N LEU A 103 8.01 -1.59 4.16
CA LEU A 103 8.63 -2.88 4.41
C LEU A 103 10.08 -2.79 4.00
N ASP A 104 10.96 -3.48 4.71
CA ASP A 104 12.36 -3.55 4.35
C ASP A 104 12.52 -4.22 2.98
N ARG A 105 13.66 -4.03 2.32
CA ARG A 105 13.92 -4.56 0.99
C ARG A 105 13.77 -6.08 0.92
N ASP A 106 14.18 -6.78 1.97
CA ASP A 106 14.13 -8.24 2.10
C ASP A 106 12.83 -8.76 2.75
N THR A 107 11.96 -7.88 3.22
CA THR A 107 10.65 -8.23 3.77
C THR A 107 9.61 -8.31 2.66
N THR A 108 8.81 -9.37 2.67
CA THR A 108 7.75 -9.61 1.69
C THR A 108 6.35 -9.33 2.24
N GLY A 109 5.33 -9.48 1.40
CA GLY A 109 3.95 -9.51 1.84
C GLY A 109 3.13 -8.28 1.53
N LEU A 110 2.03 -8.09 2.27
CA LEU A 110 1.02 -7.08 2.02
C LEU A 110 1.58 -5.65 2.06
N MET A 111 1.47 -4.96 0.95
CA MET A 111 1.76 -3.52 0.81
C MET A 111 0.55 -2.81 0.22
N ILE A 112 0.20 -1.66 0.77
CA ILE A 112 -0.82 -0.77 0.20
C ILE A 112 -0.13 0.34 -0.57
N ILE A 113 -0.56 0.58 -1.80
CA ILE A 113 -0.11 1.68 -2.65
C ILE A 113 -1.33 2.55 -2.96
N THR A 114 -1.22 3.87 -2.83
CA THR A 114 -2.34 4.80 -2.99
C THR A 114 -1.85 6.21 -3.29
N ASP A 115 -2.75 7.07 -3.75
CA ASP A 115 -2.59 8.53 -3.84
C ASP A 115 -3.41 9.26 -2.74
N ASP A 116 -4.01 8.52 -1.80
CA ASP A 116 -4.77 9.08 -0.67
C ASP A 116 -3.88 9.28 0.56
N GLY A 117 -3.35 10.50 0.70
CA GLY A 117 -2.55 10.87 1.87
C GLY A 117 -3.30 10.81 3.20
N VAL A 118 -4.64 11.03 3.18
CA VAL A 118 -5.46 10.98 4.40
C VAL A 118 -5.61 9.54 4.87
N LEU A 119 -5.92 8.61 3.96
CA LEU A 119 -5.95 7.18 4.29
C LEU A 119 -4.59 6.71 4.80
N ALA A 120 -3.52 7.00 4.08
CA ALA A 120 -2.16 6.59 4.45
C ALA A 120 -1.79 7.11 5.85
N HIS A 121 -2.05 8.38 6.13
CA HIS A 121 -1.85 8.93 7.47
C HIS A 121 -2.65 8.17 8.53
N ASN A 122 -3.93 7.89 8.25
CA ASN A 122 -4.81 7.21 9.20
C ASN A 122 -4.36 5.79 9.52
N ILE A 123 -3.89 5.02 8.55
CA ILE A 123 -3.45 3.63 8.77
C ILE A 123 -2.03 3.54 9.36
N LEU A 124 -1.21 4.59 9.18
CA LEU A 124 0.16 4.61 9.67
C LEU A 124 0.31 5.29 11.03
N ALA A 125 -0.61 6.19 11.38
CA ALA A 125 -0.53 7.01 12.60
C ALA A 125 -0.40 6.14 13.86
N PRO A 126 0.64 6.35 14.69
CA PRO A 126 0.85 5.55 15.91
C PRO A 126 -0.32 5.59 16.89
N LYS A 127 -1.10 6.69 16.88
CA LYS A 127 -2.30 6.87 17.73
C LYS A 127 -3.49 6.00 17.27
N LYS A 128 -3.53 5.60 16.01
CA LYS A 128 -4.62 4.76 15.47
C LYS A 128 -4.42 3.27 15.79
N HIS A 129 -3.19 2.85 16.11
CA HIS A 129 -2.85 1.49 16.54
C HIS A 129 -3.35 0.37 15.62
N ILE A 130 -3.39 0.61 14.30
CA ILE A 130 -3.79 -0.41 13.34
C ILE A 130 -2.79 -1.57 13.40
N PRO A 131 -3.22 -2.80 13.76
CA PRO A 131 -2.34 -3.93 13.90
C PRO A 131 -1.76 -4.34 12.55
N LYS A 132 -0.53 -4.82 12.56
CA LYS A 132 0.16 -5.41 11.43
C LYS A 132 0.60 -6.80 11.82
N LEU A 133 0.11 -7.81 11.12
CA LEU A 133 0.41 -9.21 11.34
C LEU A 133 1.57 -9.64 10.43
N TYR A 134 2.56 -10.28 11.02
CA TYR A 134 3.73 -10.81 10.30
C TYR A 134 3.88 -12.29 10.56
N HIS A 135 4.26 -13.04 9.53
CA HIS A 135 4.89 -14.35 9.65
C HIS A 135 6.41 -14.14 9.76
N VAL A 136 7.03 -14.88 10.67
CA VAL A 136 8.46 -14.81 10.96
C VAL A 136 9.03 -16.21 10.97
N GLN A 137 10.15 -16.43 10.29
CA GLN A 137 10.98 -17.61 10.44
C GLN A 137 12.31 -17.20 11.08
N LEU A 138 12.72 -17.93 12.10
CA LEU A 138 13.97 -17.75 12.84
C LEU A 138 14.98 -18.85 12.50
N ASP A 139 16.24 -18.56 12.74
CA ASP A 139 17.36 -19.53 12.69
C ASP A 139 17.37 -20.48 13.91
N ILE A 140 16.73 -20.09 15.01
CA ILE A 140 16.64 -20.86 16.27
C ILE A 140 15.18 -21.08 16.70
N PRO A 141 14.89 -22.03 17.62
CA PRO A 141 13.55 -22.25 18.13
C PRO A 141 12.94 -21.04 18.82
N VAL A 142 11.64 -20.81 18.61
CA VAL A 142 10.85 -19.81 19.33
C VAL A 142 10.67 -20.25 20.77
N THR A 143 11.09 -19.41 21.72
CA THR A 143 11.05 -19.72 23.17
C THR A 143 9.91 -18.99 23.91
N ASP A 144 9.54 -19.49 25.09
CA ASP A 144 8.57 -18.83 25.96
C ASP A 144 9.12 -17.49 26.52
N ALA A 145 10.45 -17.38 26.69
CA ALA A 145 11.10 -16.12 27.06
C ALA A 145 10.89 -15.03 26.00
N MET A 146 10.98 -15.37 24.70
CA MET A 146 10.66 -14.44 23.61
C MET A 146 9.19 -14.00 23.69
N ARG A 147 8.25 -14.95 23.90
CA ARG A 147 6.82 -14.64 24.03
C ARG A 147 6.54 -13.67 25.17
N ALA A 148 7.06 -13.96 26.35
CA ALA A 148 6.89 -13.11 27.53
C ALA A 148 7.47 -11.70 27.29
N GLY A 149 8.69 -11.60 26.80
CA GLY A 149 9.33 -10.31 26.58
C GLY A 149 8.69 -9.48 25.45
N PHE A 150 8.12 -10.10 24.41
CA PHE A 150 7.34 -9.38 23.40
C PHE A 150 6.07 -8.78 24.00
N LEU A 151 5.39 -9.52 24.89
CA LEU A 151 4.18 -9.06 25.57
C LEU A 151 4.46 -7.92 26.57
N GLU A 152 5.60 -7.96 27.26
CA GLU A 152 6.05 -6.89 28.17
C GLU A 152 6.60 -5.66 27.44
N GLY A 153 7.06 -5.85 26.22
CA GLY A 153 7.71 -4.82 25.39
C GLY A 153 9.24 -4.91 25.47
N VAL A 154 9.84 -5.31 24.34
CA VAL A 154 11.30 -5.46 24.21
C VAL A 154 11.99 -4.09 24.27
N ARG A 155 13.06 -3.98 25.05
CA ARG A 155 13.90 -2.78 25.12
C ARG A 155 14.90 -2.80 23.97
N LEU A 156 14.80 -1.82 23.09
CA LEU A 156 15.75 -1.54 22.03
C LEU A 156 16.58 -0.29 22.36
N ASN A 157 17.63 -0.03 21.58
CA ASN A 157 18.52 1.14 21.79
C ASN A 157 17.78 2.49 21.71
N ASP A 158 16.68 2.55 20.94
CA ASP A 158 15.81 3.73 20.75
C ASP A 158 14.57 3.72 21.67
N GLY A 159 14.57 2.89 22.72
CA GLY A 159 13.54 2.84 23.76
C GLY A 159 12.76 1.52 23.78
N VAL A 160 11.83 1.44 24.74
CA VAL A 160 10.98 0.24 24.91
C VAL A 160 9.93 0.19 23.78
N CYS A 161 9.80 -0.98 23.16
CA CYS A 161 8.73 -1.25 22.20
C CYS A 161 7.37 -1.33 22.90
N LYS A 162 6.29 -1.03 22.16
CA LYS A 162 4.95 -1.39 22.62
C LYS A 162 4.85 -2.91 22.75
N ALA A 163 4.02 -3.36 23.69
CA ALA A 163 3.65 -4.77 23.82
C ALA A 163 3.21 -5.33 22.46
N ALA A 164 3.74 -6.49 22.11
CA ALA A 164 3.46 -7.20 20.87
C ALA A 164 3.05 -8.64 21.19
N GLU A 165 2.07 -9.13 20.45
CA GLU A 165 1.66 -10.53 20.55
C GLU A 165 2.60 -11.38 19.69
N LEU A 166 3.17 -12.44 20.28
CA LEU A 166 3.96 -13.44 19.57
C LEU A 166 3.28 -14.80 19.75
N LEU A 167 2.79 -15.37 18.67
CA LEU A 167 2.17 -16.69 18.60
C LEU A 167 3.13 -17.67 17.90
N ARG A 168 3.60 -18.69 18.61
CA ARG A 168 4.42 -19.76 18.00
C ARG A 168 3.54 -20.61 17.07
N THR A 169 3.96 -20.74 15.82
CA THR A 169 3.27 -21.55 14.79
C THR A 169 4.02 -22.82 14.41
N GLY A 170 5.29 -22.93 14.81
CA GLY A 170 6.15 -24.09 14.63
C GLY A 170 7.39 -23.98 15.51
N THR A 171 8.38 -24.85 15.31
CA THR A 171 9.61 -24.83 16.10
C THR A 171 10.37 -23.52 15.94
N CYS A 172 10.63 -23.08 14.70
CA CYS A 172 11.35 -21.85 14.37
C CYS A 172 10.45 -20.81 13.69
N THR A 173 9.13 -20.97 13.73
CA THR A 173 8.19 -20.06 13.09
C THR A 173 7.20 -19.47 14.08
N ALA A 174 6.85 -18.21 13.85
CA ALA A 174 5.89 -17.49 14.67
C ALA A 174 5.07 -16.50 13.85
N GLN A 175 3.94 -16.07 14.41
CA GLN A 175 3.24 -14.86 13.99
C GLN A 175 3.46 -13.77 15.01
N VAL A 176 3.72 -12.54 14.54
CA VAL A 176 3.93 -11.36 15.38
C VAL A 176 2.94 -10.27 14.99
N THR A 177 2.18 -9.77 15.97
CA THR A 177 1.27 -8.63 15.77
C THR A 177 1.87 -7.37 16.38
N LEU A 178 2.20 -6.39 15.54
CA LEU A 178 2.70 -5.08 15.96
C LEU A 178 1.62 -3.99 15.83
N ARG A 179 1.63 -3.03 16.78
CA ARG A 179 0.77 -1.83 16.76
C ARG A 179 1.58 -0.52 16.60
N GLU A 180 2.80 -0.64 16.17
CA GLU A 180 3.73 0.44 15.83
C GLU A 180 4.61 0.01 14.66
N GLY A 181 5.58 0.84 14.25
CA GLY A 181 6.54 0.48 13.21
C GLY A 181 7.81 1.29 13.41
N ARG A 182 8.86 0.68 13.97
CA ARG A 182 10.20 1.23 14.06
C ARG A 182 11.09 0.61 12.98
N TYR A 183 12.22 1.23 12.74
CA TYR A 183 13.23 0.71 11.81
C TYR A 183 13.67 -0.70 12.20
N HIS A 184 13.51 -1.67 11.30
CA HIS A 184 13.84 -3.10 11.48
C HIS A 184 13.32 -3.69 12.81
N GLN A 185 12.13 -3.28 13.25
CA GLN A 185 11.65 -3.54 14.63
C GLN A 185 11.64 -5.02 14.97
N ILE A 186 11.01 -5.88 14.16
CA ILE A 186 10.89 -7.33 14.44
C ILE A 186 12.28 -7.96 14.49
N LYS A 187 13.15 -7.66 13.53
CA LYS A 187 14.52 -8.18 13.47
C LYS A 187 15.31 -7.81 14.71
N ARG A 188 15.23 -6.55 15.14
CA ARG A 188 15.90 -6.07 16.35
C ARG A 188 15.32 -6.67 17.62
N MET A 189 14.00 -6.87 17.69
CA MET A 189 13.35 -7.49 18.84
C MET A 189 13.82 -8.93 19.03
N PHE A 190 13.86 -9.74 17.98
CA PHE A 190 14.39 -11.11 18.04
C PHE A 190 15.90 -11.13 18.30
N GLY A 191 16.65 -10.18 17.73
CA GLY A 191 18.08 -10.02 17.98
C GLY A 191 18.45 -9.84 19.47
N CYS A 192 17.55 -9.24 20.28
CA CYS A 192 17.74 -9.17 21.75
C CYS A 192 17.74 -10.55 22.43
N TYR A 193 17.26 -11.59 21.74
CA TYR A 193 17.26 -12.98 22.21
C TYR A 193 18.28 -13.86 21.48
N GLY A 194 19.19 -13.24 20.71
CA GLY A 194 20.21 -13.96 19.93
C GLY A 194 19.64 -14.71 18.72
N ALA A 195 18.43 -14.39 18.27
CA ALA A 195 17.79 -15.00 17.11
C ALA A 195 17.92 -14.11 15.88
N GLU A 196 18.22 -14.71 14.73
CA GLU A 196 18.19 -14.06 13.44
C GLU A 196 16.85 -14.34 12.72
N VAL A 197 16.27 -13.28 12.13
CA VAL A 197 15.06 -13.41 11.31
C VAL A 197 15.47 -13.78 9.88
N VAL A 198 15.26 -15.03 9.51
CA VAL A 198 15.58 -15.60 8.19
C VAL A 198 14.55 -15.17 7.14
N GLU A 199 13.26 -15.20 7.51
CA GLU A 199 12.17 -14.74 6.66
C GLU A 199 11.19 -13.87 7.44
N LEU A 200 10.73 -12.80 6.78
CA LEU A 200 9.72 -11.89 7.31
C LEU A 200 8.71 -11.57 6.22
N LYS A 201 7.44 -11.90 6.48
CA LYS A 201 6.33 -11.65 5.57
C LYS A 201 5.19 -10.94 6.29
N ARG A 202 4.76 -9.78 5.81
CA ARG A 202 3.55 -9.14 6.35
C ARG A 202 2.30 -9.80 5.78
N LEU A 203 1.54 -10.47 6.63
CA LEU A 203 0.32 -11.17 6.25
C LEU A 203 -0.91 -10.26 6.23
N GLY A 204 -0.94 -9.22 7.07
CA GLY A 204 -2.13 -8.38 7.17
C GLY A 204 -1.88 -7.01 7.81
N MET A 205 -2.86 -6.12 7.62
CA MET A 205 -2.94 -4.79 8.21
C MET A 205 -4.41 -4.48 8.55
N GLY A 206 -4.70 -4.16 9.81
CA GLY A 206 -6.08 -4.09 10.30
C GLY A 206 -6.74 -5.47 10.24
N ARG A 207 -7.89 -5.55 9.59
CA ARG A 207 -8.56 -6.82 9.27
C ARG A 207 -8.39 -7.24 7.81
N LEU A 208 -7.59 -6.52 7.04
CA LEU A 208 -7.24 -6.89 5.67
C LEU A 208 -6.06 -7.85 5.69
N TYR A 209 -6.21 -9.00 5.07
CA TYR A 209 -5.16 -10.01 4.91
C TYR A 209 -4.74 -10.11 3.46
N LEU A 210 -3.47 -10.50 3.25
CA LEU A 210 -2.94 -10.85 1.95
C LEU A 210 -3.64 -12.13 1.47
N PRO A 211 -4.34 -12.13 0.33
CA PRO A 211 -4.95 -13.34 -0.23
C PRO A 211 -3.87 -14.35 -0.64
N GLU A 212 -4.16 -15.63 -0.46
CA GLU A 212 -3.24 -16.72 -0.80
C GLU A 212 -3.01 -16.84 -2.32
N ASP A 213 -4.01 -16.46 -3.11
CA ASP A 213 -4.00 -16.48 -4.58
C ASP A 213 -3.31 -15.26 -5.21
N LEU A 214 -2.93 -14.25 -4.43
CA LEU A 214 -2.16 -13.11 -4.94
C LEU A 214 -0.67 -13.45 -4.92
N GLU A 215 -0.11 -13.75 -6.09
CA GLU A 215 1.30 -14.11 -6.26
C GLU A 215 2.27 -12.98 -5.86
N GLU A 216 3.51 -13.32 -5.50
CA GLU A 216 4.54 -12.32 -5.23
C GLU A 216 4.83 -11.46 -6.47
N GLY A 217 4.87 -10.14 -6.28
CA GLY A 217 5.00 -9.16 -7.35
C GLY A 217 3.66 -8.73 -7.96
N ALA A 218 2.59 -9.49 -7.74
CA ALA A 218 1.28 -9.12 -8.25
C ALA A 218 0.69 -7.91 -7.49
N CYS A 219 0.07 -7.01 -8.26
CA CYS A 219 -0.54 -5.80 -7.79
C CYS A 219 -1.94 -5.66 -8.39
N ARG A 220 -2.96 -5.44 -7.56
CA ARG A 220 -4.34 -5.24 -7.99
C ARG A 220 -5.07 -4.19 -7.16
N GLU A 221 -6.17 -3.72 -7.68
CA GLU A 221 -7.03 -2.80 -6.95
C GLU A 221 -7.72 -3.49 -5.76
N LEU A 222 -7.86 -2.74 -4.66
CA LEU A 222 -8.69 -3.14 -3.51
C LEU A 222 -10.16 -2.99 -3.86
N THR A 223 -10.95 -3.98 -3.51
CA THR A 223 -12.40 -3.85 -3.50
C THR A 223 -12.86 -2.90 -2.37
N PRO A 224 -14.06 -2.29 -2.46
CA PRO A 224 -14.60 -1.46 -1.38
C PRO A 224 -14.70 -2.21 -0.04
N ALA A 225 -14.98 -3.50 -0.06
CA ALA A 225 -15.02 -4.34 1.15
C ALA A 225 -13.65 -4.50 1.79
N GLU A 226 -12.60 -4.74 0.99
CA GLU A 226 -11.22 -4.84 1.45
C GLU A 226 -10.72 -3.50 2.02
N LEU A 227 -11.04 -2.40 1.35
CA LEU A 227 -10.70 -1.06 1.84
C LEU A 227 -11.33 -0.78 3.22
N ALA A 228 -12.57 -1.21 3.43
CA ALA A 228 -13.24 -1.09 4.73
C ALA A 228 -12.56 -1.95 5.82
N LEU A 229 -12.03 -3.13 5.48
CA LEU A 229 -11.31 -4.00 6.41
C LEU A 229 -9.96 -3.40 6.83
N LEU A 230 -9.27 -2.71 5.92
CA LEU A 230 -8.00 -2.04 6.20
C LEU A 230 -8.11 -1.01 7.33
N GLN A 231 -9.24 -0.33 7.45
CA GLN A 231 -9.48 0.71 8.45
C GLN A 231 -9.99 0.18 9.80
N LYS A 232 -10.41 -1.10 9.88
CA LYS A 232 -10.88 -1.74 11.11
C LYS A 232 -9.72 -2.17 11.99
N ARG A 233 -9.92 -2.05 13.31
CA ARG A 233 -8.96 -2.46 14.36
C ARG A 233 -9.20 -3.89 14.80
#